data_95398321fe52df47d290160ad0576706
#
_entry.id   95398321fe52df47d290160ad0576706
#
_cell.length_a   1.000
_cell.length_b   1.000
_cell.length_c   1.000
_cell.angle_alpha   90.00
_cell.angle_beta   90.00
_cell.angle_gamma   90.00
#
_symmetry.space_group_name_H-M   'P 1'
#
loop_
_entity.id
_entity.type
_entity.pdbx_description
1 polymer ?
#
loop_
_entity_poly.entity_id
_entity_poly.type
_entity_poly.pdbx_seq_one_letter_code
_entity_poly.pdbx_strand_id
1 'polypeptide(L)'
;MPNSQVRRRQELQKLLRHQSLDALLVTSPADWYYLTGFTGEAGALIVDLRHVTLVTDGRFRVQAAEELRGVRLVEHKDGLYRSCGELLKNLRGKRVGFDPNQVTVGQYQLVKKAAGRTTQLKPIGGLVASLRARKDAAELAQMRKAALLASDVVELAIGLLKPGVREYEIAAEIEYQMRKRGASGAAFESIVAFGARAALPHARPTAKRLRKNELVVLDLGAILGKYCSDITRTVYVGKAPARIRLWYQAVLEAQAAAIDAIGPGKSGGEVDAAARGVLAAYRLDQYFVHSTGHGLGLEVHEDPRLAKGQKTQLASGNVITIEPGVYVAGVGGIRIEDDVAVHQGSSEVLTRASRDFIEL
;
A
#
# COMPACT_ATOMS: atom_id res chain seq x y z
N MET A 1 9.74 18.69 5.40
CA MET A 1 10.23 19.10 6.74
C MET A 1 11.53 18.33 7.01
N PRO A 2 12.68 19.01 7.17
CA PRO A 2 13.98 18.31 7.31
C PRO A 2 14.11 17.43 8.56
N ASN A 3 13.16 17.55 9.50
CA ASN A 3 13.28 16.90 10.81
C ASN A 3 12.68 15.49 10.90
N SER A 4 11.80 15.09 9.98
CA SER A 4 11.14 13.78 10.04
C SER A 4 12.09 12.62 9.68
N GLN A 5 12.86 12.74 8.59
CA GLN A 5 13.83 11.72 8.19
C GLN A 5 14.92 11.51 9.24
N VAL A 6 15.38 12.60 9.89
CA VAL A 6 16.38 12.49 10.99
C VAL A 6 15.80 11.67 12.14
N ARG A 7 14.56 11.97 12.58
CA ARG A 7 13.89 11.21 13.63
C ARG A 7 13.69 9.73 13.23
N ARG A 8 13.25 9.46 12.00
CA ARG A 8 13.04 8.10 11.48
C ARG A 8 14.34 7.29 11.50
N ARG A 9 15.46 7.89 11.10
CA ARG A 9 16.79 7.26 11.18
C ARG A 9 17.22 6.97 12.61
N GLN A 10 16.96 7.90 13.54
CA GLN A 10 17.25 7.71 14.95
C GLN A 10 16.42 6.59 15.58
N GLU A 11 15.12 6.49 15.23
CA GLU A 11 14.28 5.37 15.68
C GLU A 11 14.76 4.04 15.12
N LEU A 12 15.14 3.99 13.83
CA LEU A 12 15.74 2.78 13.26
C LEU A 12 17.04 2.39 13.99
N GLN A 13 17.91 3.35 14.30
CA GLN A 13 19.14 3.10 15.05
C GLN A 13 18.88 2.57 16.47
N LYS A 14 17.79 2.98 17.12
CA LYS A 14 17.34 2.39 18.40
C LYS A 14 16.92 0.93 18.21
N LEU A 15 16.14 0.63 17.17
CA LEU A 15 15.74 -0.74 16.83
C LEU A 15 16.96 -1.62 16.55
N LEU A 16 17.96 -1.13 15.81
CA LEU A 16 19.22 -1.87 15.56
C LEU A 16 19.92 -2.26 16.89
N ARG A 17 20.03 -1.33 17.83
CA ARG A 17 20.61 -1.63 19.16
C ARG A 17 19.81 -2.69 19.90
N HIS A 18 18.48 -2.57 19.91
CA HIS A 18 17.60 -3.54 20.57
C HIS A 18 17.74 -4.94 19.95
N GLN A 19 17.90 -5.03 18.64
CA GLN A 19 18.13 -6.28 17.89
C GLN A 19 19.58 -6.76 17.91
N SER A 20 20.46 -6.06 18.65
CA SER A 20 21.88 -6.34 18.68
C SER A 20 22.53 -6.36 17.28
N LEU A 21 22.10 -5.49 16.39
CA LEU A 21 22.66 -5.29 15.05
C LEU A 21 23.58 -4.07 15.04
N ASP A 22 24.64 -4.16 14.27
CA ASP A 22 25.61 -3.07 14.09
C ASP A 22 25.23 -2.18 12.88
N ALA A 23 24.52 -2.76 11.90
CA ALA A 23 24.01 -2.05 10.73
C ALA A 23 22.82 -2.78 10.11
N LEU A 24 22.11 -2.06 9.23
CA LEU A 24 21.06 -2.60 8.34
C LEU A 24 21.39 -2.24 6.89
N LEU A 25 21.30 -3.22 6.00
CA LEU A 25 21.28 -3.02 4.56
C LEU A 25 19.81 -2.90 4.12
N VAL A 26 19.45 -1.74 3.56
CA VAL A 26 18.12 -1.42 3.07
C VAL A 26 18.16 -1.37 1.55
N THR A 27 17.31 -2.13 0.89
CA THR A 27 17.30 -2.28 -0.59
C THR A 27 15.95 -1.94 -1.22
N SER A 28 14.92 -1.63 -0.43
CA SER A 28 13.60 -1.20 -0.92
C SER A 28 13.60 0.30 -1.20
N PRO A 29 13.10 0.75 -2.39
CA PRO A 29 12.90 2.16 -2.71
C PRO A 29 12.00 2.90 -1.72
N ALA A 30 10.94 2.28 -1.26
CA ALA A 30 10.04 2.87 -0.27
C ALA A 30 10.76 3.12 1.07
N ASP A 31 11.61 2.18 1.50
CA ASP A 31 12.34 2.29 2.76
C ASP A 31 13.44 3.35 2.71
N TRP A 32 14.25 3.41 1.62
CA TRP A 32 15.25 4.47 1.56
C TRP A 32 14.62 5.86 1.39
N TYR A 33 13.50 5.97 0.64
CA TYR A 33 12.74 7.22 0.58
C TYR A 33 12.25 7.64 1.97
N TYR A 34 11.63 6.74 2.72
CA TYR A 34 11.15 7.00 4.08
C TYR A 34 12.24 7.53 5.01
N LEU A 35 13.45 6.96 4.91
CA LEU A 35 14.58 7.29 5.78
C LEU A 35 15.36 8.52 5.33
N THR A 36 15.36 8.86 4.05
CA THR A 36 16.25 9.87 3.49
C THR A 36 15.57 10.96 2.64
N GLY A 37 14.39 10.68 2.11
CA GLY A 37 13.73 11.51 1.11
C GLY A 37 14.25 11.30 -0.31
N PHE A 38 15.23 10.42 -0.52
CA PHE A 38 15.79 10.16 -1.85
C PHE A 38 14.75 9.52 -2.76
N THR A 39 14.47 10.17 -3.90
CA THR A 39 13.43 9.75 -4.84
C THR A 39 13.94 8.94 -6.03
N GLY A 40 15.27 8.74 -6.12
CA GLY A 40 15.88 7.93 -7.18
C GLY A 40 15.49 6.46 -7.08
N GLU A 41 15.45 5.80 -8.23
CA GLU A 41 14.94 4.42 -8.39
C GLU A 41 16.00 3.33 -8.26
N ALA A 42 17.28 3.69 -8.18
CA ALA A 42 18.38 2.73 -8.03
C ALA A 42 19.33 3.12 -6.90
N GLY A 43 19.54 2.20 -5.97
CA GLY A 43 20.41 2.40 -4.83
C GLY A 43 20.28 1.32 -3.77
N ALA A 44 21.04 1.50 -2.70
CA ALA A 44 20.89 0.79 -1.44
C ALA A 44 21.35 1.69 -0.31
N LEU A 45 20.75 1.55 0.87
CA LEU A 45 21.10 2.34 2.03
C LEU A 45 21.77 1.43 3.07
N ILE A 46 22.90 1.89 3.61
CA ILE A 46 23.54 1.27 4.77
C ILE A 46 23.31 2.20 5.95
N VAL A 47 22.57 1.73 6.94
CA VAL A 47 22.31 2.45 8.18
C VAL A 47 23.10 1.77 9.29
N ASP A 48 24.16 2.39 9.77
CA ASP A 48 24.87 1.95 10.97
C ASP A 48 24.40 2.74 12.22
N LEU A 49 24.97 2.44 13.38
CA LEU A 49 24.58 3.07 14.66
C LEU A 49 24.92 4.56 14.75
N ARG A 50 25.65 5.11 13.79
CA ARG A 50 26.11 6.52 13.77
C ARG A 50 25.83 7.24 12.45
N HIS A 51 25.92 6.52 11.34
CA HIS A 51 25.88 7.10 10.00
C HIS A 51 24.85 6.42 9.12
N VAL A 52 24.48 7.12 8.08
CA VAL A 52 23.64 6.59 7.00
C VAL A 52 24.36 6.88 5.69
N THR A 53 24.51 5.84 4.87
CA THR A 53 25.22 5.92 3.58
C THR A 53 24.31 5.43 2.47
N LEU A 54 24.02 6.28 1.49
CA LEU A 54 23.37 5.88 0.24
C LEU A 54 24.45 5.46 -0.74
N VAL A 55 24.30 4.27 -1.30
CA VAL A 55 25.10 3.76 -2.42
C VAL A 55 24.25 3.81 -3.66
N THR A 56 24.66 4.55 -4.68
CA THR A 56 23.95 4.66 -5.97
C THR A 56 24.95 4.80 -7.11
N ASP A 57 24.50 5.05 -8.33
CA ASP A 57 25.37 5.26 -9.49
C ASP A 57 25.39 6.72 -9.98
N GLY A 58 26.23 7.01 -10.98
CA GLY A 58 26.45 8.36 -11.49
C GLY A 58 25.22 9.03 -12.08
N ARG A 59 24.18 8.29 -12.46
CA ARG A 59 22.92 8.85 -12.97
C ARG A 59 22.20 9.69 -11.91
N PHE A 60 22.36 9.34 -10.63
CA PHE A 60 21.67 9.95 -9.51
C PHE A 60 22.55 10.90 -8.68
N ARG A 61 23.78 11.18 -9.11
CA ARG A 61 24.72 12.04 -8.37
C ARG A 61 24.15 13.41 -8.04
N VAL A 62 23.62 14.11 -9.06
CA VAL A 62 23.07 15.45 -8.90
C VAL A 62 21.82 15.41 -8.02
N GLN A 63 20.89 14.54 -8.33
CA GLN A 63 19.65 14.37 -7.58
C GLN A 63 19.92 14.02 -6.10
N ALA A 64 20.85 13.11 -5.82
CA ALA A 64 21.21 12.75 -4.46
C ALA A 64 21.83 13.94 -3.69
N ALA A 65 22.64 14.77 -4.35
CA ALA A 65 23.21 15.97 -3.73
C ALA A 65 22.15 17.01 -3.38
N GLU A 66 21.09 17.13 -4.17
CA GLU A 66 19.97 18.03 -3.93
C GLU A 66 19.02 17.54 -2.84
N GLU A 67 18.74 16.24 -2.80
CA GLU A 67 17.72 15.64 -1.94
C GLU A 67 18.25 15.22 -0.56
N LEU A 68 19.49 14.72 -0.48
CA LEU A 68 20.02 14.15 0.76
C LEU A 68 20.43 15.22 1.79
N ARG A 69 20.08 14.97 3.05
CA ARG A 69 20.51 15.76 4.21
C ARG A 69 21.02 14.84 5.32
N GLY A 70 22.29 15.02 5.68
CA GLY A 70 22.93 14.22 6.73
C GLY A 70 23.08 12.73 6.37
N VAL A 71 23.22 12.41 5.08
CA VAL A 71 23.44 11.09 4.52
C VAL A 71 24.72 11.16 3.68
N ARG A 72 25.62 10.20 3.84
CA ARG A 72 26.80 10.05 3.01
C ARG A 72 26.42 9.49 1.65
N LEU A 73 26.99 10.00 0.58
CA LEU A 73 26.79 9.48 -0.76
C LEU A 73 28.03 8.73 -1.20
N VAL A 74 27.84 7.52 -1.70
CA VAL A 74 28.89 6.70 -2.34
C VAL A 74 28.41 6.32 -3.73
N GLU A 75 29.18 6.68 -4.74
CA GLU A 75 28.94 6.27 -6.11
C GLU A 75 29.67 4.96 -6.39
N HIS A 76 28.92 3.92 -6.75
CA HIS A 76 29.51 2.65 -7.13
C HIS A 76 29.93 2.61 -8.62
N LYS A 77 31.02 1.93 -8.93
CA LYS A 77 31.51 1.71 -10.29
C LYS A 77 31.37 0.26 -10.75
N ASP A 78 31.56 -0.67 -9.82
CA ASP A 78 31.67 -2.11 -10.09
C ASP A 78 30.43 -2.92 -9.61
N GLY A 79 29.27 -2.26 -9.51
CA GLY A 79 28.02 -2.88 -9.11
C GLY A 79 27.61 -2.58 -7.67
N LEU A 80 26.33 -2.29 -7.51
CA LEU A 80 25.72 -1.81 -6.27
C LEU A 80 25.99 -2.74 -5.07
N TYR A 81 25.61 -4.00 -5.19
CA TYR A 81 25.67 -4.95 -4.06
C TYR A 81 27.10 -5.36 -3.69
N ARG A 82 28.03 -5.35 -4.65
CA ARG A 82 29.46 -5.54 -4.38
C ARG A 82 29.98 -4.37 -3.54
N SER A 83 29.70 -3.14 -3.95
CA SER A 83 30.12 -1.94 -3.23
C SER A 83 29.50 -1.85 -1.84
N CYS A 84 28.22 -2.26 -1.68
CA CYS A 84 27.63 -2.40 -0.35
C CYS A 84 28.42 -3.39 0.52
N GLY A 85 28.78 -4.56 -0.01
CA GLY A 85 29.57 -5.55 0.73
C GLY A 85 30.95 -5.02 1.14
N GLU A 86 31.66 -4.31 0.27
CA GLU A 86 32.96 -3.69 0.55
C GLU A 86 32.85 -2.62 1.66
N LEU A 87 31.79 -1.81 1.65
CA LEU A 87 31.53 -0.86 2.74
C LEU A 87 31.23 -1.57 4.06
N LEU A 88 30.42 -2.62 4.04
CA LEU A 88 30.09 -3.42 5.22
C LEU A 88 31.31 -4.12 5.83
N LYS A 89 32.27 -4.56 5.00
CA LYS A 89 33.55 -5.13 5.44
C LYS A 89 34.35 -4.17 6.33
N ASN A 90 34.25 -2.87 6.04
CA ASN A 90 34.98 -1.80 6.72
C ASN A 90 34.26 -1.24 7.94
N LEU A 91 33.05 -1.67 8.23
CA LEU A 91 32.36 -1.27 9.46
C LEU A 91 33.03 -1.86 10.70
N ARG A 92 33.00 -1.12 11.80
CA ARG A 92 33.48 -1.60 13.10
C ARG A 92 32.65 -2.76 13.63
N GLY A 93 31.36 -2.75 13.37
CA GLY A 93 30.42 -3.82 13.72
C GLY A 93 30.31 -4.85 12.60
N LYS A 94 29.96 -6.07 12.94
CA LYS A 94 29.98 -7.22 12.03
C LYS A 94 28.63 -7.91 11.87
N ARG A 95 27.62 -7.53 12.65
CA ARG A 95 26.26 -8.09 12.56
C ARG A 95 25.38 -7.12 11.75
N VAL A 96 25.14 -7.49 10.51
CA VAL A 96 24.39 -6.66 9.55
C VAL A 96 23.06 -7.31 9.25
N GLY A 97 21.97 -6.62 9.60
CA GLY A 97 20.60 -7.00 9.23
C GLY A 97 20.33 -6.74 7.75
N PHE A 98 19.45 -7.53 7.16
CA PHE A 98 18.85 -7.27 5.86
C PHE A 98 17.45 -7.89 5.81
N ASP A 99 16.53 -7.30 5.04
CA ASP A 99 15.20 -7.88 4.87
C ASP A 99 15.25 -9.00 3.81
N PRO A 100 14.98 -10.26 4.19
CA PRO A 100 15.03 -11.39 3.26
C PRO A 100 13.94 -11.34 2.19
N ASN A 101 12.86 -10.54 2.38
CA ASN A 101 11.81 -10.36 1.40
C ASN A 101 12.21 -9.34 0.30
N GLN A 102 13.23 -8.52 0.56
CA GLN A 102 13.70 -7.46 -0.33
C GLN A 102 15.03 -7.77 -1.03
N VAL A 103 15.77 -8.76 -0.53
CA VAL A 103 17.09 -9.13 -1.06
C VAL A 103 17.01 -10.48 -1.74
N THR A 104 17.27 -10.53 -3.04
CA THR A 104 17.33 -11.80 -3.78
C THR A 104 18.56 -12.63 -3.37
N VAL A 105 18.53 -13.94 -3.62
CA VAL A 105 19.66 -14.83 -3.34
C VAL A 105 20.94 -14.36 -4.04
N GLY A 106 20.84 -13.92 -5.30
CA GLY A 106 21.99 -13.41 -6.05
C GLY A 106 22.59 -12.14 -5.41
N GLN A 107 21.75 -11.19 -5.02
CA GLN A 107 22.18 -9.98 -4.31
C GLN A 107 22.86 -10.31 -2.98
N TYR A 108 22.24 -11.19 -2.18
CA TYR A 108 22.83 -11.69 -0.93
C TYR A 108 24.22 -12.28 -1.13
N GLN A 109 24.41 -13.14 -2.15
CA GLN A 109 25.69 -13.75 -2.45
C GLN A 109 26.76 -12.72 -2.83
N LEU A 110 26.41 -11.70 -3.63
CA LEU A 110 27.31 -10.61 -3.99
C LEU A 110 27.76 -9.81 -2.76
N VAL A 111 26.80 -9.42 -1.90
CA VAL A 111 27.11 -8.72 -0.64
C VAL A 111 27.98 -9.58 0.25
N LYS A 112 27.60 -10.84 0.47
CA LYS A 112 28.34 -11.79 1.36
C LYS A 112 29.79 -12.01 0.90
N LYS A 113 29.97 -12.20 -0.41
CA LYS A 113 31.31 -12.38 -1.00
C LYS A 113 32.21 -11.16 -0.77
N ALA A 114 31.67 -9.96 -1.01
CA ALA A 114 32.41 -8.71 -0.88
C ALA A 114 32.62 -8.30 0.60
N ALA A 115 31.67 -8.55 1.48
CA ALA A 115 31.76 -8.25 2.90
C ALA A 115 32.76 -9.15 3.66
N GLY A 116 33.09 -10.30 3.08
CA GLY A 116 34.09 -11.24 3.65
C GLY A 116 33.54 -12.07 4.81
N ARG A 117 34.40 -12.98 5.32
CA ARG A 117 33.99 -13.99 6.32
C ARG A 117 33.65 -13.43 7.71
N THR A 118 34.20 -12.29 8.07
CA THR A 118 34.02 -11.67 9.40
C THR A 118 32.68 -10.94 9.56
N THR A 119 32.02 -10.60 8.44
CA THR A 119 30.70 -9.95 8.45
C THR A 119 29.59 -10.99 8.49
N GLN A 120 28.73 -10.92 9.51
CA GLN A 120 27.59 -11.79 9.67
C GLN A 120 26.34 -11.11 9.13
N LEU A 121 25.83 -11.59 8.01
CA LEU A 121 24.53 -11.15 7.46
C LEU A 121 23.40 -11.89 8.17
N LYS A 122 22.49 -11.15 8.80
CA LYS A 122 21.37 -11.67 9.58
C LYS A 122 20.05 -11.34 8.86
N PRO A 123 19.27 -12.34 8.44
CA PRO A 123 17.94 -12.07 7.90
C PRO A 123 17.05 -11.56 9.05
N ILE A 124 16.50 -10.36 8.86
CA ILE A 124 15.58 -9.73 9.79
C ILE A 124 14.65 -8.83 8.98
N GLY A 125 13.40 -9.25 8.82
CA GLY A 125 12.41 -8.51 8.06
C GLY A 125 11.70 -7.46 8.92
N GLY A 126 11.09 -6.48 8.23
CA GLY A 126 10.09 -5.60 8.81
C GLY A 126 10.59 -4.47 9.70
N LEU A 127 11.90 -4.25 9.89
CA LEU A 127 12.38 -3.18 10.78
C LEU A 127 11.95 -1.79 10.29
N VAL A 128 12.13 -1.49 9.01
CA VAL A 128 11.68 -0.20 8.46
C VAL A 128 10.17 -0.20 8.26
N ALA A 129 9.60 -1.32 7.81
CA ALA A 129 8.15 -1.47 7.64
C ALA A 129 7.38 -1.21 8.95
N SER A 130 7.90 -1.64 10.10
CA SER A 130 7.28 -1.36 11.41
C SER A 130 7.24 0.13 11.77
N LEU A 131 8.21 0.91 11.31
CA LEU A 131 8.20 2.37 11.44
C LEU A 131 7.23 3.01 10.45
N ARG A 132 7.20 2.55 9.21
CA ARG A 132 6.29 3.02 8.15
C ARG A 132 4.82 2.74 8.47
N ALA A 133 4.53 1.65 9.19
CA ALA A 133 3.17 1.28 9.55
C ALA A 133 2.46 2.40 10.36
N ARG A 134 3.20 3.23 11.10
CA ARG A 134 2.66 4.34 11.89
C ARG A 134 2.99 5.67 11.24
N LYS A 135 2.02 6.26 10.56
CA LYS A 135 2.14 7.53 9.85
C LYS A 135 2.22 8.71 10.82
N ASP A 136 3.12 9.62 10.55
CA ASP A 136 3.15 10.91 11.24
C ASP A 136 2.13 11.89 10.62
N ALA A 137 1.95 13.06 11.25
CA ALA A 137 0.96 14.05 10.80
C ALA A 137 1.18 14.54 9.35
N ALA A 138 2.43 14.62 8.90
CA ALA A 138 2.75 15.04 7.54
C ALA A 138 2.42 13.94 6.52
N GLU A 139 2.70 12.67 6.86
CA GLU A 139 2.32 11.51 6.05
C GLU A 139 0.80 11.40 5.94
N LEU A 140 0.07 11.51 7.05
CA LEU A 140 -1.40 11.50 7.06
C LEU A 140 -1.98 12.64 6.21
N ALA A 141 -1.42 13.84 6.29
CA ALA A 141 -1.86 14.96 5.45
C ALA A 141 -1.65 14.69 3.96
N GLN A 142 -0.57 14.00 3.59
CA GLN A 142 -0.31 13.61 2.21
C GLN A 142 -1.25 12.49 1.74
N MET A 143 -1.51 11.50 2.59
CA MET A 143 -2.44 10.41 2.29
C MET A 143 -3.88 10.90 2.12
N ARG A 144 -4.32 11.88 2.95
CA ARG A 144 -5.63 12.54 2.74
C ARG A 144 -5.75 13.16 1.33
N LYS A 145 -4.69 13.82 0.86
CA LYS A 145 -4.70 14.38 -0.50
C LYS A 145 -4.77 13.31 -1.58
N ALA A 146 -4.06 12.20 -1.41
CA ALA A 146 -4.10 11.08 -2.34
C ALA A 146 -5.51 10.43 -2.35
N ALA A 147 -6.11 10.20 -1.18
CA ALA A 147 -7.45 9.64 -1.03
C ALA A 147 -8.53 10.53 -1.64
N LEU A 148 -8.44 11.86 -1.46
CA LEU A 148 -9.34 12.82 -2.08
C LEU A 148 -9.23 12.82 -3.61
N LEU A 149 -8.00 12.79 -4.13
CA LEU A 149 -7.78 12.70 -5.59
C LEU A 149 -8.39 11.43 -6.17
N ALA A 150 -8.20 10.27 -5.51
CA ALA A 150 -8.80 9.01 -5.95
C ALA A 150 -10.33 9.04 -5.87
N SER A 151 -10.90 9.67 -4.85
CA SER A 151 -12.35 9.87 -4.70
C SER A 151 -12.92 10.68 -5.86
N ASP A 152 -12.31 11.81 -6.22
CA ASP A 152 -12.75 12.63 -7.35
C ASP A 152 -12.66 11.84 -8.67
N VAL A 153 -11.64 11.00 -8.83
CA VAL A 153 -11.44 10.22 -10.06
C VAL A 153 -12.44 9.07 -10.17
N VAL A 154 -12.77 8.37 -9.08
CA VAL A 154 -13.78 7.30 -9.12
C VAL A 154 -15.17 7.86 -9.43
N GLU A 155 -15.54 9.03 -8.88
CA GLU A 155 -16.82 9.71 -9.18
C GLU A 155 -16.88 10.14 -10.65
N LEU A 156 -15.80 10.68 -11.19
CA LEU A 156 -15.70 10.99 -12.61
C LEU A 156 -15.85 9.72 -13.47
N ALA A 157 -15.17 8.64 -13.12
CA ALA A 157 -15.25 7.37 -13.85
C ALA A 157 -16.67 6.81 -13.85
N ILE A 158 -17.40 6.91 -12.72
CA ILE A 158 -18.82 6.53 -12.63
C ILE A 158 -19.66 7.34 -13.63
N GLY A 159 -19.42 8.65 -13.74
CA GLY A 159 -20.12 9.52 -14.67
C GLY A 159 -19.86 9.22 -16.16
N LEU A 160 -18.82 8.47 -16.48
CA LEU A 160 -18.49 8.05 -17.86
C LEU A 160 -19.12 6.70 -18.26
N LEU A 161 -19.70 5.97 -17.29
CA LEU A 161 -20.28 4.66 -17.54
C LEU A 161 -21.58 4.79 -18.34
N LYS A 162 -21.57 4.22 -19.53
CA LYS A 162 -22.76 4.08 -20.38
C LYS A 162 -22.64 2.81 -21.24
N PRO A 163 -23.76 2.20 -21.63
CA PRO A 163 -23.71 1.04 -22.52
C PRO A 163 -22.86 1.27 -23.76
N GLY A 164 -21.97 0.32 -24.08
CA GLY A 164 -21.07 0.37 -25.21
C GLY A 164 -19.62 0.74 -24.87
N VAL A 165 -19.33 1.48 -23.77
CA VAL A 165 -17.94 1.75 -23.35
C VAL A 165 -17.22 0.44 -23.00
N ARG A 166 -15.91 0.41 -23.12
CA ARG A 166 -15.08 -0.76 -22.79
C ARG A 166 -14.36 -0.58 -21.45
N GLU A 167 -14.04 -1.70 -20.79
CA GLU A 167 -13.31 -1.68 -19.52
C GLU A 167 -11.99 -0.90 -19.64
N TYR A 168 -11.17 -1.17 -20.66
CA TYR A 168 -9.89 -0.46 -20.86
C TYR A 168 -10.03 1.02 -21.22
N GLU A 169 -11.15 1.45 -21.80
CA GLU A 169 -11.40 2.86 -22.11
C GLU A 169 -11.62 3.65 -20.80
N ILE A 170 -12.37 3.07 -19.87
CA ILE A 170 -12.57 3.66 -18.54
C ILE A 170 -11.26 3.64 -17.72
N ALA A 171 -10.50 2.53 -17.77
CA ALA A 171 -9.21 2.45 -17.08
C ALA A 171 -8.21 3.50 -17.59
N ALA A 172 -8.12 3.69 -18.91
CA ALA A 172 -7.26 4.72 -19.51
C ALA A 172 -7.66 6.14 -19.08
N GLU A 173 -8.97 6.42 -18.98
CA GLU A 173 -9.44 7.72 -18.52
C GLU A 173 -9.13 7.93 -17.02
N ILE A 174 -9.29 6.90 -16.18
CA ILE A 174 -8.90 6.93 -14.76
C ILE A 174 -7.43 7.34 -14.62
N GLU A 175 -6.52 6.66 -15.32
CA GLU A 175 -5.08 6.96 -15.25
C GLU A 175 -4.74 8.35 -15.78
N TYR A 176 -5.37 8.77 -16.89
CA TYR A 176 -5.22 10.12 -17.43
C TYR A 176 -5.65 11.17 -16.40
N GLN A 177 -6.80 10.98 -15.76
CA GLN A 177 -7.33 11.94 -14.79
C GLN A 177 -6.49 11.98 -13.51
N MET A 178 -5.93 10.86 -13.05
CA MET A 178 -4.98 10.85 -11.93
C MET A 178 -3.75 11.70 -12.25
N ARG A 179 -3.12 11.49 -13.40
CA ARG A 179 -1.93 12.25 -13.82
C ARG A 179 -2.24 13.72 -14.03
N LYS A 180 -3.36 14.05 -14.66
CA LYS A 180 -3.82 15.43 -14.87
C LYS A 180 -4.00 16.20 -13.56
N ARG A 181 -4.34 15.50 -12.47
CA ARG A 181 -4.49 16.07 -11.12
C ARG A 181 -3.21 16.03 -10.27
N GLY A 182 -2.08 15.66 -10.86
CA GLY A 182 -0.76 15.71 -10.23
C GLY A 182 -0.30 14.42 -9.56
N ALA A 183 -1.02 13.31 -9.71
CA ALA A 183 -0.50 12.02 -9.30
C ALA A 183 0.69 11.60 -10.16
N SER A 184 1.69 10.97 -9.59
CA SER A 184 2.83 10.42 -10.31
C SER A 184 2.47 9.14 -11.09
N GLY A 185 1.33 8.52 -10.79
CA GLY A 185 0.79 7.34 -11.45
C GLY A 185 -0.34 6.71 -10.65
N ALA A 186 -0.86 5.61 -11.16
CA ALA A 186 -1.72 4.72 -10.41
C ALA A 186 -0.90 3.94 -9.37
N ALA A 187 -1.50 3.64 -8.21
CA ALA A 187 -0.89 2.85 -7.15
C ALA A 187 -0.77 1.37 -7.54
N PHE A 188 -1.70 0.92 -8.37
CA PHE A 188 -1.76 -0.42 -8.96
C PHE A 188 -2.53 -0.34 -10.29
N GLU A 189 -2.54 -1.43 -11.07
CA GLU A 189 -3.32 -1.53 -12.32
C GLU A 189 -4.83 -1.42 -11.98
N SER A 190 -5.48 -0.33 -12.40
CA SER A 190 -6.89 -0.07 -12.07
C SER A 190 -7.79 -1.22 -12.50
N ILE A 191 -8.67 -1.66 -11.61
CA ILE A 191 -9.67 -2.70 -11.89
C ILE A 191 -10.93 -2.02 -12.42
N VAL A 192 -11.30 -2.36 -13.64
CA VAL A 192 -12.59 -1.99 -14.25
C VAL A 192 -13.23 -3.26 -14.74
N ALA A 193 -14.29 -3.72 -14.07
CA ALA A 193 -14.89 -5.01 -14.34
C ALA A 193 -16.41 -4.90 -14.52
N PHE A 194 -16.91 -5.36 -15.65
CA PHE A 194 -18.31 -5.28 -16.04
C PHE A 194 -19.03 -6.63 -15.96
N GLY A 195 -20.26 -6.64 -15.43
CA GLY A 195 -21.15 -7.80 -15.38
C GLY A 195 -20.51 -9.00 -14.67
N ALA A 196 -20.53 -10.17 -15.29
CA ALA A 196 -19.96 -11.38 -14.70
C ALA A 196 -18.48 -11.29 -14.36
N ARG A 197 -17.71 -10.39 -15.04
CA ARG A 197 -16.30 -10.17 -14.73
C ARG A 197 -16.08 -9.45 -13.40
N ALA A 198 -17.08 -8.71 -12.90
CA ALA A 198 -17.04 -8.14 -11.57
C ALA A 198 -16.91 -9.21 -10.45
N ALA A 199 -17.19 -10.49 -10.76
CA ALA A 199 -16.93 -11.60 -9.85
C ALA A 199 -15.45 -12.00 -9.72
N LEU A 200 -14.54 -11.35 -10.47
CA LEU A 200 -13.10 -11.55 -10.36
C LEU A 200 -12.51 -10.43 -9.49
N PRO A 201 -12.06 -10.70 -8.25
CA PRO A 201 -11.58 -9.65 -7.34
C PRO A 201 -10.42 -8.81 -7.93
N HIS A 202 -9.56 -9.44 -8.75
CA HIS A 202 -8.42 -8.80 -9.42
C HIS A 202 -8.59 -8.84 -10.94
N ALA A 203 -9.76 -8.42 -11.43
CA ALA A 203 -10.04 -8.37 -12.87
C ALA A 203 -9.15 -7.30 -13.55
N ARG A 204 -8.48 -7.70 -14.63
CA ARG A 204 -7.79 -6.73 -15.49
C ARG A 204 -8.75 -6.19 -16.55
N PRO A 205 -8.69 -4.88 -16.89
CA PRO A 205 -9.53 -4.29 -17.91
C PRO A 205 -9.35 -4.97 -19.29
N THR A 206 -10.46 -5.24 -19.97
CA THR A 206 -10.48 -5.91 -21.28
C THR A 206 -11.28 -5.09 -22.30
N ALA A 207 -11.43 -5.67 -23.52
CA ALA A 207 -12.28 -5.11 -24.56
C ALA A 207 -13.79 -5.33 -24.31
N LYS A 208 -14.19 -5.93 -23.15
CA LYS A 208 -15.60 -6.13 -22.82
C LYS A 208 -16.33 -4.78 -22.81
N ARG A 209 -17.47 -4.75 -23.54
CA ARG A 209 -18.37 -3.60 -23.55
C ARG A 209 -19.39 -3.68 -22.43
N LEU A 210 -19.62 -2.56 -21.77
CA LEU A 210 -20.68 -2.41 -20.77
C LEU A 210 -22.06 -2.59 -21.43
N ARG A 211 -22.93 -3.31 -20.76
CA ARG A 211 -24.32 -3.54 -21.18
C ARG A 211 -25.28 -3.02 -20.12
N LYS A 212 -26.54 -2.85 -20.48
CA LYS A 212 -27.60 -2.64 -19.50
C LYS A 212 -27.75 -3.86 -18.59
N ASN A 213 -28.19 -3.62 -17.37
CA ASN A 213 -28.40 -4.62 -16.33
C ASN A 213 -27.13 -5.37 -15.92
N GLU A 214 -26.00 -4.65 -15.83
CA GLU A 214 -24.72 -5.18 -15.37
C GLU A 214 -24.21 -4.42 -14.13
N LEU A 215 -23.58 -5.17 -13.22
CA LEU A 215 -22.72 -4.61 -12.17
C LEU A 215 -21.44 -4.05 -12.80
N VAL A 216 -20.91 -3.00 -12.20
CA VAL A 216 -19.60 -2.44 -12.52
C VAL A 216 -18.83 -2.28 -11.22
N VAL A 217 -17.66 -2.90 -11.12
CA VAL A 217 -16.67 -2.65 -10.06
C VAL A 217 -15.59 -1.75 -10.63
N LEU A 218 -15.35 -0.64 -9.96
CA LEU A 218 -14.23 0.28 -10.19
C LEU A 218 -13.37 0.28 -8.95
N ASP A 219 -12.11 -0.13 -9.08
CA ASP A 219 -11.14 -0.15 -8.00
C ASP A 219 -9.84 0.48 -8.51
N LEU A 220 -9.41 1.54 -7.81
CA LEU A 220 -8.35 2.41 -8.27
C LEU A 220 -7.64 3.10 -7.10
N GLY A 221 -6.36 3.38 -7.29
CA GLY A 221 -5.56 4.11 -6.32
C GLY A 221 -4.57 5.03 -7.01
N ALA A 222 -4.32 6.20 -6.42
CA ALA A 222 -3.38 7.19 -6.93
C ALA A 222 -2.11 7.27 -6.07
N ILE A 223 -0.96 7.52 -6.70
CA ILE A 223 0.27 7.89 -6.00
C ILE A 223 0.44 9.40 -6.05
N LEU A 224 0.25 10.07 -4.92
CA LEU A 224 0.47 11.51 -4.80
C LEU A 224 1.53 11.80 -3.74
N GLY A 225 2.62 12.49 -4.13
CA GLY A 225 3.74 12.77 -3.22
C GLY A 225 4.35 11.50 -2.61
N LYS A 226 4.45 10.43 -3.38
CA LYS A 226 4.93 9.08 -3.01
C LYS A 226 3.95 8.24 -2.18
N TYR A 227 2.84 8.78 -1.69
CA TYR A 227 1.86 8.02 -0.91
C TYR A 227 0.73 7.51 -1.79
N CYS A 228 0.35 6.26 -1.55
CA CYS A 228 -0.75 5.57 -2.23
C CYS A 228 -2.09 5.92 -1.57
N SER A 229 -3.15 5.85 -2.36
CA SER A 229 -4.55 5.71 -1.94
C SER A 229 -5.14 4.47 -2.56
N ASP A 230 -6.29 4.03 -2.04
CA ASP A 230 -7.02 2.88 -2.50
C ASP A 230 -8.52 3.08 -2.31
N ILE A 231 -9.33 2.82 -3.35
CA ILE A 231 -10.78 2.99 -3.27
C ILE A 231 -11.50 2.09 -4.26
N THR A 232 -12.51 1.38 -3.79
CA THR A 232 -13.43 0.63 -4.65
C THR A 232 -14.85 1.16 -4.53
N ARG A 233 -15.53 1.29 -5.67
CA ARG A 233 -16.98 1.50 -5.75
C ARG A 233 -17.61 0.52 -6.72
N THR A 234 -18.82 0.09 -6.37
CA THR A 234 -19.66 -0.76 -7.22
C THR A 234 -20.94 -0.03 -7.59
N VAL A 235 -21.28 -0.01 -8.87
CA VAL A 235 -22.53 0.59 -9.39
C VAL A 235 -23.29 -0.42 -10.25
N TYR A 236 -24.55 -0.12 -10.56
CA TYR A 236 -25.38 -0.93 -11.45
C TYR A 236 -25.91 -0.10 -12.62
N VAL A 237 -25.76 -0.61 -13.84
CA VAL A 237 -26.26 0.08 -15.04
C VAL A 237 -27.66 -0.41 -15.36
N GLY A 238 -28.66 0.42 -15.07
CA GLY A 238 -30.09 0.08 -15.16
C GLY A 238 -30.71 -0.12 -13.77
N LYS A 239 -31.87 -0.74 -13.70
CA LYS A 239 -32.57 -1.03 -12.45
C LYS A 239 -32.10 -2.36 -11.85
N ALA A 240 -31.42 -2.30 -10.71
CA ALA A 240 -30.88 -3.48 -10.06
C ALA A 240 -31.98 -4.44 -9.56
N PRO A 241 -31.83 -5.74 -9.74
CA PRO A 241 -32.71 -6.73 -9.09
C PRO A 241 -32.63 -6.66 -7.56
N ALA A 242 -33.71 -7.05 -6.87
CA ALA A 242 -33.76 -7.03 -5.40
C ALA A 242 -32.58 -7.81 -4.75
N ARG A 243 -32.16 -8.92 -5.36
CA ARG A 243 -31.01 -9.70 -4.91
C ARG A 243 -29.70 -8.86 -4.92
N ILE A 244 -29.46 -8.09 -5.95
CA ILE A 244 -28.25 -7.25 -6.05
C ILE A 244 -28.29 -6.13 -5.03
N ARG A 245 -29.44 -5.49 -4.81
CA ARG A 245 -29.61 -4.49 -3.76
C ARG A 245 -29.35 -5.08 -2.37
N LEU A 246 -29.85 -6.30 -2.10
CA LEU A 246 -29.57 -7.01 -0.84
C LEU A 246 -28.07 -7.29 -0.66
N TRP A 247 -27.37 -7.72 -1.71
CA TRP A 247 -25.93 -7.95 -1.63
C TRP A 247 -25.15 -6.66 -1.38
N TYR A 248 -25.55 -5.56 -2.06
CA TYR A 248 -24.92 -4.27 -1.84
C TYR A 248 -25.10 -3.81 -0.38
N GLN A 249 -26.31 -3.91 0.14
CA GLN A 249 -26.63 -3.57 1.52
C GLN A 249 -25.76 -4.40 2.50
N ALA A 250 -25.65 -5.71 2.28
CA ALA A 250 -24.84 -6.59 3.12
C ALA A 250 -23.34 -6.19 3.13
N VAL A 251 -22.78 -5.83 1.96
CA VAL A 251 -21.39 -5.38 1.86
C VAL A 251 -21.21 -4.02 2.52
N LEU A 252 -22.15 -3.09 2.34
CA LEU A 252 -22.13 -1.77 2.97
C LEU A 252 -22.16 -1.88 4.51
N GLU A 253 -23.06 -2.71 5.04
CA GLU A 253 -23.14 -2.97 6.48
C GLU A 253 -21.89 -3.69 7.01
N ALA A 254 -21.31 -4.62 6.24
CA ALA A 254 -20.08 -5.30 6.60
C ALA A 254 -18.90 -4.31 6.67
N GLN A 255 -18.82 -3.36 5.73
CA GLN A 255 -17.81 -2.30 5.76
C GLN A 255 -18.00 -1.39 6.97
N ALA A 256 -19.22 -0.96 7.24
CA ALA A 256 -19.53 -0.12 8.39
C ALA A 256 -19.16 -0.81 9.72
N ALA A 257 -19.54 -2.09 9.88
CA ALA A 257 -19.18 -2.88 11.06
C ALA A 257 -17.66 -3.06 11.24
N ALA A 258 -16.92 -3.23 10.14
CA ALA A 258 -15.46 -3.29 10.18
C ALA A 258 -14.85 -1.95 10.59
N ILE A 259 -15.35 -0.82 10.06
CA ILE A 259 -14.90 0.53 10.43
C ILE A 259 -15.18 0.82 11.91
N ASP A 260 -16.36 0.45 12.41
CA ASP A 260 -16.74 0.62 13.81
C ASP A 260 -15.89 -0.25 14.77
N ALA A 261 -15.39 -1.39 14.28
CA ALA A 261 -14.48 -2.25 15.05
C ALA A 261 -13.02 -1.73 15.11
N ILE A 262 -12.67 -0.66 14.36
CA ILE A 262 -11.31 -0.11 14.35
C ILE A 262 -11.04 0.65 15.66
N GLY A 263 -9.91 0.34 16.29
CA GLY A 263 -9.42 1.08 17.45
C GLY A 263 -8.03 0.61 17.87
N PRO A 264 -7.28 1.44 18.62
CA PRO A 264 -6.00 1.03 19.19
C PRO A 264 -6.16 -0.19 20.08
N GLY A 265 -5.28 -1.18 19.89
CA GLY A 265 -5.31 -2.44 20.65
C GLY A 265 -6.25 -3.50 20.07
N LYS A 266 -7.13 -3.15 19.11
CA LYS A 266 -7.88 -4.12 18.34
C LYS A 266 -6.97 -4.83 17.35
N SER A 267 -7.14 -6.13 17.18
CA SER A 267 -6.37 -6.90 16.19
C SER A 267 -6.99 -6.80 14.80
N GLY A 268 -6.16 -6.95 13.76
CA GLY A 268 -6.66 -7.05 12.39
C GLY A 268 -7.65 -8.20 12.19
N GLY A 269 -7.53 -9.27 13.00
CA GLY A 269 -8.48 -10.40 13.01
C GLY A 269 -9.85 -10.05 13.59
N GLU A 270 -9.92 -9.16 14.59
CA GLU A 270 -11.20 -8.67 15.14
C GLU A 270 -11.95 -7.82 14.12
N VAL A 271 -11.25 -6.95 13.40
CA VAL A 271 -11.84 -6.12 12.32
C VAL A 271 -12.35 -7.01 11.17
N ASP A 272 -11.57 -8.00 10.74
CA ASP A 272 -11.99 -8.97 9.72
C ASP A 272 -13.21 -9.80 10.18
N ALA A 273 -13.24 -10.20 11.45
CA ALA A 273 -14.36 -10.95 12.02
C ALA A 273 -15.67 -10.13 12.05
N ALA A 274 -15.60 -8.82 12.28
CA ALA A 274 -16.76 -7.94 12.26
C ALA A 274 -17.42 -7.91 10.85
N ALA A 275 -16.63 -7.71 9.79
CA ALA A 275 -17.15 -7.76 8.41
C ALA A 275 -17.74 -9.12 8.06
N ARG A 276 -17.03 -10.21 8.37
CA ARG A 276 -17.50 -11.59 8.08
C ARG A 276 -18.75 -11.94 8.86
N GLY A 277 -18.89 -11.47 10.10
CA GLY A 277 -20.07 -11.68 10.92
C GLY A 277 -21.34 -11.12 10.28
N VAL A 278 -21.27 -9.91 9.72
CA VAL A 278 -22.38 -9.33 8.97
C VAL A 278 -22.68 -10.14 7.72
N LEU A 279 -21.67 -10.45 6.90
CA LEU A 279 -21.88 -11.23 5.68
C LEU A 279 -22.46 -12.63 5.96
N ALA A 280 -22.07 -13.27 7.07
CA ALA A 280 -22.65 -14.56 7.50
C ALA A 280 -24.13 -14.44 7.88
N ALA A 281 -24.56 -13.35 8.51
CA ALA A 281 -26.00 -13.12 8.78
C ALA A 281 -26.83 -13.04 7.50
N TYR A 282 -26.23 -12.52 6.41
CA TYR A 282 -26.83 -12.52 5.06
C TYR A 282 -26.59 -13.82 4.27
N ARG A 283 -25.88 -14.81 4.83
CA ARG A 283 -25.45 -16.06 4.16
C ARG A 283 -24.57 -15.81 2.92
N LEU A 284 -23.73 -14.78 3.00
CA LEU A 284 -22.84 -14.33 1.91
C LEU A 284 -21.35 -14.52 2.22
N ASP A 285 -20.99 -14.94 3.43
CA ASP A 285 -19.62 -15.13 3.90
C ASP A 285 -18.78 -16.07 3.04
N GLN A 286 -19.41 -17.10 2.46
CA GLN A 286 -18.78 -18.03 1.52
C GLN A 286 -18.30 -17.37 0.22
N TYR A 287 -18.83 -16.22 -0.14
CA TYR A 287 -18.46 -15.42 -1.31
C TYR A 287 -17.44 -14.33 -1.00
N PHE A 288 -17.03 -14.17 0.25
CA PHE A 288 -15.98 -13.24 0.67
C PHE A 288 -14.64 -13.98 0.78
N VAL A 289 -13.85 -13.97 -0.29
CA VAL A 289 -12.71 -14.85 -0.54
C VAL A 289 -11.34 -14.24 -0.24
N HIS A 290 -11.27 -12.99 0.21
CA HIS A 290 -10.01 -12.30 0.55
C HIS A 290 -10.04 -11.70 1.96
N SER A 291 -8.99 -10.97 2.34
CA SER A 291 -8.90 -10.22 3.60
C SER A 291 -9.80 -8.99 3.58
N THR A 292 -10.21 -8.52 4.76
CA THR A 292 -11.00 -7.29 4.89
C THR A 292 -10.20 -6.04 4.57
N GLY A 293 -8.85 -6.13 4.56
CA GLY A 293 -7.99 -5.01 4.20
C GLY A 293 -6.53 -5.21 4.56
N HIS A 294 -5.75 -4.17 4.32
CA HIS A 294 -4.31 -4.10 4.54
C HIS A 294 -3.87 -2.69 4.93
N GLY A 295 -2.65 -2.58 5.42
CA GLY A 295 -2.00 -1.28 5.60
C GLY A 295 -1.70 -0.62 4.25
N LEU A 296 -1.66 0.68 4.24
CA LEU A 296 -1.44 1.52 3.07
C LEU A 296 -0.44 2.62 3.41
N GLY A 297 0.38 3.04 2.45
CA GLY A 297 1.36 4.11 2.67
C GLY A 297 2.20 4.44 1.45
N LEU A 298 3.51 4.25 1.54
CA LEU A 298 4.44 4.40 0.41
C LEU A 298 4.30 3.26 -0.60
N GLU A 299 3.77 2.12 -0.15
CA GLU A 299 3.38 0.99 -0.98
C GLU A 299 1.88 0.75 -0.78
N VAL A 300 1.21 0.22 -1.80
CA VAL A 300 -0.22 -0.08 -1.72
C VAL A 300 -0.51 -1.12 -0.64
N HIS A 301 0.35 -2.13 -0.51
CA HIS A 301 0.24 -3.16 0.51
C HIS A 301 1.34 -3.01 1.57
N GLU A 302 0.96 -2.59 2.76
CA GLU A 302 1.82 -2.51 3.95
C GLU A 302 1.20 -3.28 5.13
N ASP A 303 1.92 -3.39 6.23
CA ASP A 303 1.34 -3.81 7.51
C ASP A 303 0.52 -2.65 8.15
N PRO A 304 -0.50 -2.98 8.96
CA PRO A 304 -0.96 -4.32 9.35
C PRO A 304 -1.96 -4.94 8.36
N ARG A 305 -2.05 -6.28 8.31
CA ARG A 305 -3.10 -6.98 7.56
C ARG A 305 -4.35 -7.16 8.41
N LEU A 306 -5.52 -7.01 7.76
CA LEU A 306 -6.82 -7.22 8.37
C LEU A 306 -7.45 -8.49 7.79
N ALA A 307 -7.09 -9.64 8.37
CA ALA A 307 -7.47 -10.95 7.85
C ALA A 307 -7.76 -11.93 8.99
N LYS A 308 -8.44 -13.01 8.67
CA LYS A 308 -8.77 -14.07 9.63
C LYS A 308 -7.54 -14.54 10.42
N GLY A 309 -7.64 -14.50 11.75
CA GLY A 309 -6.61 -14.98 12.66
C GLY A 309 -5.41 -14.04 12.85
N GLN A 310 -5.39 -12.86 12.25
CA GLN A 310 -4.34 -11.86 12.47
C GLN A 310 -4.38 -11.35 13.92
N LYS A 311 -3.22 -11.41 14.58
CA LYS A 311 -3.06 -10.99 15.99
C LYS A 311 -2.40 -9.61 16.14
N THR A 312 -1.89 -9.04 15.05
CA THR A 312 -1.26 -7.73 15.04
C THR A 312 -2.27 -6.68 15.46
N GLN A 313 -1.95 -5.97 16.52
CA GLN A 313 -2.80 -4.91 17.05
C GLN A 313 -2.66 -3.63 16.24
N LEU A 314 -3.79 -2.98 16.00
CA LEU A 314 -3.84 -1.66 15.40
C LEU A 314 -3.32 -0.61 16.40
N ALA A 315 -2.61 0.37 15.86
CA ALA A 315 -2.06 1.47 16.61
C ALA A 315 -2.46 2.81 16.00
N SER A 316 -2.53 3.84 16.81
CA SER A 316 -2.69 5.21 16.32
C SER A 316 -1.60 5.55 15.30
N GLY A 317 -1.99 6.10 14.16
CA GLY A 317 -1.13 6.36 13.00
C GLY A 317 -1.13 5.25 11.94
N ASN A 318 -1.78 4.10 12.17
CA ASN A 318 -2.02 3.17 11.06
C ASN A 318 -2.98 3.81 10.05
N VAL A 319 -2.76 3.55 8.76
CA VAL A 319 -3.72 3.76 7.69
C VAL A 319 -3.94 2.44 7.01
N ILE A 320 -5.19 2.04 6.88
CA ILE A 320 -5.62 0.71 6.45
C ILE A 320 -6.76 0.83 5.46
N THR A 321 -6.90 -0.13 4.54
CA THR A 321 -8.09 -0.28 3.71
C THR A 321 -9.17 -1.08 4.45
N ILE A 322 -10.44 -0.80 4.16
CA ILE A 322 -11.59 -1.60 4.60
C ILE A 322 -12.43 -1.90 3.36
N GLU A 323 -12.31 -3.13 2.85
CA GLU A 323 -12.73 -3.52 1.50
C GLU A 323 -13.54 -4.83 1.44
N PRO A 324 -14.53 -5.08 2.32
CA PRO A 324 -15.30 -6.31 2.20
C PRO A 324 -15.97 -6.42 0.82
N GLY A 325 -16.07 -7.64 0.31
CA GLY A 325 -16.68 -7.89 -0.98
C GLY A 325 -17.30 -9.28 -1.10
N VAL A 326 -18.26 -9.42 -1.99
CA VAL A 326 -18.91 -10.68 -2.35
C VAL A 326 -18.80 -10.92 -3.85
N TYR A 327 -18.42 -12.11 -4.26
CA TYR A 327 -18.13 -12.44 -5.65
C TYR A 327 -18.83 -13.75 -6.04
N VAL A 328 -19.79 -13.65 -6.97
CA VAL A 328 -20.60 -14.79 -7.39
C VAL A 328 -20.36 -15.09 -8.87
N ALA A 329 -19.71 -16.21 -9.14
CA ALA A 329 -19.35 -16.61 -10.49
C ALA A 329 -20.54 -16.59 -11.45
N GLY A 330 -20.36 -16.03 -12.64
CA GLY A 330 -21.40 -15.90 -13.65
C GLY A 330 -22.43 -14.78 -13.41
N VAL A 331 -22.42 -14.14 -12.23
CA VAL A 331 -23.34 -13.03 -11.89
C VAL A 331 -22.60 -11.72 -11.83
N GLY A 332 -21.61 -11.60 -10.95
CA GLY A 332 -20.83 -10.39 -10.69
C GLY A 332 -20.33 -10.33 -9.27
N GLY A 333 -19.73 -9.21 -8.90
CA GLY A 333 -19.23 -8.93 -7.56
C GLY A 333 -19.56 -7.53 -7.10
N ILE A 334 -19.50 -7.35 -5.80
CA ILE A 334 -19.67 -6.07 -5.10
C ILE A 334 -18.53 -5.93 -4.12
N ARG A 335 -17.78 -4.84 -4.19
CA ARG A 335 -16.81 -4.38 -3.20
C ARG A 335 -17.04 -2.92 -2.91
N ILE A 336 -16.96 -2.55 -1.63
CA ILE A 336 -17.01 -1.17 -1.18
C ILE A 336 -15.78 -1.00 -0.29
N GLU A 337 -14.93 -0.03 -0.63
CA GLU A 337 -13.63 0.16 0.01
C GLU A 337 -13.36 1.61 0.30
N ASP A 338 -12.74 1.84 1.44
CA ASP A 338 -12.21 3.13 1.83
C ASP A 338 -10.87 3.01 2.57
N ASP A 339 -10.03 4.04 2.42
CA ASP A 339 -8.85 4.27 3.25
C ASP A 339 -9.29 4.82 4.61
N VAL A 340 -8.80 4.23 5.69
CA VAL A 340 -9.16 4.60 7.06
C VAL A 340 -7.92 4.83 7.91
N ALA A 341 -7.81 6.00 8.53
CA ALA A 341 -6.77 6.32 9.50
C ALA A 341 -7.22 5.95 10.91
N VAL A 342 -6.35 5.29 11.67
CA VAL A 342 -6.56 4.92 13.08
C VAL A 342 -6.03 6.05 13.97
N HIS A 343 -6.88 6.64 14.78
CA HIS A 343 -6.53 7.65 15.80
C HIS A 343 -6.63 7.10 17.22
N GLN A 344 -6.22 7.88 18.21
CA GLN A 344 -6.40 7.51 19.60
C GLN A 344 -7.89 7.67 19.99
N GLY A 345 -8.61 6.54 20.04
CA GLY A 345 -10.04 6.51 20.42
C GLY A 345 -11.03 6.75 19.28
N SER A 346 -10.58 6.88 18.03
CA SER A 346 -11.46 7.06 16.87
C SER A 346 -10.81 6.54 15.59
N SER A 347 -11.60 6.44 14.52
CA SER A 347 -11.14 6.24 13.14
C SER A 347 -11.58 7.41 12.26
N GLU A 348 -10.86 7.65 11.17
CA GLU A 348 -11.18 8.68 10.17
C GLU A 348 -11.15 8.06 8.78
N VAL A 349 -12.25 8.12 8.06
CA VAL A 349 -12.30 7.74 6.66
C VAL A 349 -11.70 8.85 5.81
N LEU A 350 -10.66 8.54 5.03
CA LEU A 350 -9.92 9.50 4.23
C LEU A 350 -10.53 9.71 2.84
N THR A 351 -11.14 8.69 2.28
CA THR A 351 -11.84 8.73 0.98
C THR A 351 -13.23 9.33 1.14
N ARG A 352 -13.72 10.06 0.13
CA ARG A 352 -14.98 10.84 0.24
C ARG A 352 -16.05 10.49 -0.80
N ALA A 353 -15.76 9.64 -1.79
CA ALA A 353 -16.77 9.23 -2.76
C ALA A 353 -17.96 8.56 -2.06
N SER A 354 -19.18 8.84 -2.53
CA SER A 354 -20.40 8.26 -1.94
C SER A 354 -20.33 6.72 -1.90
N ARG A 355 -20.87 6.16 -0.83
CA ARG A 355 -21.09 4.72 -0.67
C ARG A 355 -22.53 4.31 -1.00
N ASP A 356 -23.36 5.26 -1.43
CA ASP A 356 -24.72 4.94 -1.84
C ASP A 356 -24.73 4.04 -3.06
N PHE A 357 -25.74 3.17 -3.14
CA PHE A 357 -25.89 2.33 -4.31
C PHE A 357 -26.39 3.13 -5.50
N ILE A 358 -25.51 3.37 -6.46
CA ILE A 358 -25.80 4.15 -7.66
C ILE A 358 -26.35 3.21 -8.73
N GLU A 359 -27.53 3.56 -9.24
CA GLU A 359 -28.16 2.97 -10.42
C GLU A 359 -28.11 3.99 -11.57
N LEU A 360 -27.45 3.67 -12.68
CA LEU A 360 -27.19 4.53 -13.83
C LEU A 360 -28.19 4.25 -14.97
#